data_71175cf5999426bc32f1c9a050caf69b
#
_entry.id   71175cf5999426bc32f1c9a050caf69b
#
_cell.length_a   1.000
_cell.length_b   1.000
_cell.length_c   1.000
_cell.angle_alpha   90.00
_cell.angle_beta   90.00
_cell.angle_gamma   90.00
#
_symmetry.space_group_name_H-M   'P 1'
#
loop_
_entity.id
_entity.type
_entity.pdbx_description
1 polymer ?
#
loop_
_entity_poly.entity_id
_entity_poly.type
_entity_poly.pdbx_seq_one_letter_code
_entity_poly.pdbx_strand_id
1 'polypeptide(L)'
;MGIAPLIFLAQRLCPATTSILMGGRNKAELFWQKRYEGLVNEIFITTDDGSLGVKGFTVTLLPELLKTKQYDRIFVCGPEIMMAGVAKIAQSQGVSCQVSLEKHMACGLGACLSCTCESKDGSKRKKVCKDGPVFWAQEVFE
;
A
#
# COMPACT_ATOMS: atom_id res chain seq x y z
N MET A 1 1.57 10.08 -2.80
CA MET A 1 2.92 9.48 -2.60
C MET A 1 2.83 8.42 -1.51
N GLY A 2 2.53 7.19 -1.86
CA GLY A 2 2.27 6.09 -0.91
C GLY A 2 3.49 5.55 -0.15
N ILE A 3 4.71 5.96 -0.54
CA ILE A 3 5.93 5.38 0.03
C ILE A 3 6.27 5.94 1.43
N ALA A 4 5.89 7.18 1.72
CA ALA A 4 6.27 7.85 2.97
C ALA A 4 5.67 7.20 4.24
N PRO A 5 4.40 6.81 4.29
CA PRO A 5 3.84 6.15 5.47
C PRO A 5 4.48 4.80 5.80
N LEU A 6 4.97 4.10 4.78
CA LEU A 6 5.53 2.75 4.95
C LEU A 6 6.94 2.74 5.54
N ILE A 7 7.69 3.87 5.51
CA ILE A 7 9.05 3.91 6.05
C ILE A 7 9.07 3.74 7.58
N PHE A 8 8.15 4.39 8.28
CA PHE A 8 8.02 4.25 9.72
C PHE A 8 7.60 2.83 10.10
N LEU A 9 6.70 2.24 9.32
CA LEU A 9 6.30 0.85 9.51
C LEU A 9 7.49 -0.11 9.31
N ALA A 10 8.29 0.08 8.24
CA ALA A 10 9.48 -0.73 8.00
C ALA A 10 10.48 -0.66 9.18
N GLN A 11 10.70 0.53 9.74
CA GLN A 11 11.53 0.69 10.93
C GLN A 11 11.01 -0.06 12.15
N ARG A 12 9.69 -0.12 12.33
CA ARG A 12 9.04 -0.80 13.46
C ARG A 12 8.97 -2.31 13.30
N LEU A 13 8.94 -2.80 12.07
CA LEU A 13 8.96 -4.24 11.78
C LEU A 13 10.36 -4.86 11.88
N CYS A 14 11.43 -4.07 11.83
CA CYS A 14 12.77 -4.57 12.05
C CYS A 14 12.91 -5.16 13.48
N PRO A 15 13.43 -6.38 13.67
CA PRO A 15 14.21 -7.21 12.72
C PRO A 15 13.39 -8.25 11.90
N ALA A 16 12.08 -8.13 11.81
CA ALA A 16 11.29 -9.07 11.00
C ALA A 16 11.73 -9.04 9.52
N THR A 17 11.61 -10.18 8.84
CA THR A 17 11.90 -10.26 7.40
C THR A 17 10.85 -9.48 6.61
N THR A 18 11.30 -8.42 5.96
CA THR A 18 10.43 -7.52 5.21
C THR A 18 10.95 -7.31 3.79
N SER A 19 10.01 -7.19 2.85
CA SER A 19 10.30 -6.80 1.47
C SER A 19 9.46 -5.59 1.11
N ILE A 20 9.98 -4.68 0.29
CA ILE A 20 9.21 -3.55 -0.24
C ILE A 20 9.12 -3.66 -1.75
N LEU A 21 7.92 -3.43 -2.28
CA LEU A 21 7.65 -3.29 -3.70
C LEU A 21 7.25 -1.83 -3.97
N MET A 22 8.10 -1.13 -4.71
CA MET A 22 7.90 0.27 -5.09
C MET A 22 7.50 0.37 -6.56
N GLY A 23 6.53 1.23 -6.84
CA GLY A 23 6.11 1.55 -8.20
C GLY A 23 6.16 3.04 -8.48
N GLY A 24 6.52 3.39 -9.69
CA GLY A 24 6.52 4.76 -10.20
C GLY A 24 6.38 4.78 -11.72
N ARG A 25 6.07 5.95 -12.29
CA ARG A 25 6.02 6.10 -13.75
C ARG A 25 7.39 5.92 -14.40
N ASN A 26 8.43 6.40 -13.72
CA ASN A 26 9.81 6.36 -14.18
C ASN A 26 10.79 6.42 -12.99
N LYS A 27 12.07 6.23 -13.29
CA LYS A 27 13.17 6.27 -12.30
C LYS A 27 13.18 7.55 -11.45
N ALA A 28 12.84 8.72 -12.02
CA ALA A 28 12.89 9.99 -11.30
C ALA A 28 11.87 10.08 -10.15
N GLU A 29 10.79 9.30 -10.21
CA GLU A 29 9.77 9.25 -9.15
C GLU A 29 10.17 8.37 -7.97
N LEU A 30 11.22 7.55 -8.09
CA LEU A 30 11.65 6.57 -7.08
C LEU A 30 12.81 7.07 -6.21
N PHE A 31 12.81 8.36 -5.89
CA PHE A 31 13.90 9.03 -5.14
C PHE A 31 14.05 8.58 -3.68
N TRP A 32 13.10 7.84 -3.11
CA TRP A 32 13.16 7.38 -1.71
C TRP A 32 13.72 5.95 -1.55
N GLN A 33 14.10 5.28 -2.61
CA GLN A 33 14.63 3.91 -2.55
C GLN A 33 15.74 3.78 -1.48
N LYS A 34 16.71 4.69 -1.50
CA LYS A 34 17.85 4.68 -0.56
C LYS A 34 17.43 4.75 0.92
N ARG A 35 16.26 5.28 1.24
CA ARG A 35 15.77 5.37 2.62
C ARG A 35 15.31 4.03 3.19
N TYR A 36 15.09 3.03 2.33
CA TYR A 36 14.72 1.69 2.72
C TYR A 36 15.90 0.73 2.79
N GLU A 37 17.06 1.14 2.27
CA GLU A 37 18.30 0.37 2.39
C GLU A 37 18.65 0.21 3.87
N GLY A 38 18.86 -1.05 4.30
CA GLY A 38 19.09 -1.40 5.70
C GLY A 38 17.85 -1.47 6.61
N LEU A 39 16.67 -1.05 6.12
CA LEU A 39 15.41 -1.20 6.85
C LEU A 39 14.62 -2.43 6.42
N VAL A 40 14.83 -2.88 5.19
CA VAL A 40 14.15 -4.04 4.61
C VAL A 40 15.17 -5.01 4.03
N ASN A 41 14.79 -6.27 3.94
CA ASN A 41 15.67 -7.31 3.41
C ASN A 41 15.75 -7.27 1.88
N GLU A 42 14.68 -6.83 1.21
CA GLU A 42 14.62 -6.80 -0.24
C GLU A 42 13.83 -5.59 -0.73
N ILE A 43 14.28 -5.05 -1.86
CA ILE A 43 13.64 -3.95 -2.55
C ILE A 43 13.33 -4.38 -3.98
N PHE A 44 12.05 -4.45 -4.31
CA PHE A 44 11.56 -4.69 -5.66
C PHE A 44 11.04 -3.38 -6.25
N ILE A 45 11.30 -3.17 -7.53
CA ILE A 45 10.96 -1.93 -8.22
C ILE A 45 10.25 -2.23 -9.53
N THR A 46 9.19 -1.50 -9.78
CA THR A 46 8.54 -1.44 -11.10
C THR A 46 8.45 -0.01 -11.59
N THR A 47 8.63 0.19 -12.89
CA THR A 47 8.37 1.48 -13.55
C THR A 47 7.55 1.26 -14.80
N ASP A 48 6.61 2.17 -15.06
CA ASP A 48 5.71 2.05 -16.23
C ASP A 48 6.49 2.06 -17.54
N ASP A 49 7.54 2.89 -17.59
CA ASP A 49 8.41 3.03 -18.78
C ASP A 49 9.56 2.01 -18.86
N GLY A 50 9.84 1.28 -17.75
CA GLY A 50 10.96 0.35 -17.66
C GLY A 50 12.33 1.00 -17.41
N SER A 51 12.37 2.27 -17.03
CA SER A 51 13.62 3.00 -16.78
C SER A 51 14.38 2.53 -15.53
N LEU A 52 13.71 1.81 -14.62
CA LEU A 52 14.31 1.17 -13.45
C LEU A 52 13.45 -0.04 -13.01
N GLY A 53 14.12 -1.14 -12.67
CA GLY A 53 13.45 -2.36 -12.20
C GLY A 53 12.70 -3.08 -13.32
N VAL A 54 11.58 -3.70 -12.98
CA VAL A 54 10.71 -4.41 -13.92
C VAL A 54 9.75 -3.41 -14.60
N LYS A 55 9.63 -3.49 -15.92
CA LYS A 55 8.66 -2.68 -16.65
C LYS A 55 7.24 -3.11 -16.34
N GLY A 56 6.40 -2.19 -15.88
CA GLY A 56 4.99 -2.43 -15.58
C GLY A 56 4.57 -1.92 -14.22
N PHE A 57 3.38 -2.34 -13.79
CA PHE A 57 2.77 -1.91 -12.53
C PHE A 57 3.10 -2.84 -11.36
N THR A 58 3.04 -2.33 -10.15
CA THR A 58 3.23 -3.14 -8.93
C THR A 58 2.28 -4.33 -8.86
N VAL A 59 1.03 -4.15 -9.30
CA VAL A 59 0.01 -5.22 -9.34
C VAL A 59 0.35 -6.34 -10.32
N THR A 60 1.22 -6.10 -11.29
CA THR A 60 1.69 -7.12 -12.25
C THR A 60 2.78 -7.99 -11.63
N LEU A 61 3.69 -7.41 -10.87
CA LEU A 61 4.80 -8.14 -10.24
C LEU A 61 4.40 -8.84 -8.94
N LEU A 62 3.46 -8.27 -8.19
CA LEU A 62 3.05 -8.78 -6.88
C LEU A 62 2.65 -10.27 -6.88
N PRO A 63 1.83 -10.79 -7.84
CA PRO A 63 1.48 -12.21 -7.85
C PRO A 63 2.69 -13.15 -7.99
N GLU A 64 3.72 -12.73 -8.72
CA GLU A 64 4.94 -13.52 -8.90
C GLU A 64 5.75 -13.56 -7.59
N LEU A 65 5.83 -12.45 -6.87
CA LEU A 65 6.49 -12.41 -5.56
C LEU A 65 5.77 -13.30 -4.55
N LEU A 66 4.44 -13.27 -4.53
CA LEU A 66 3.63 -14.11 -3.62
C LEU A 66 3.73 -15.61 -3.93
N LYS A 67 4.07 -16.00 -5.17
CA LYS A 67 4.33 -17.40 -5.53
C LYS A 67 5.71 -17.89 -5.07
N THR A 68 6.69 -16.99 -5.06
CA THR A 68 8.08 -17.35 -4.74
C THR A 68 8.38 -17.30 -3.24
N LYS A 69 7.60 -16.56 -2.48
CA LYS A 69 7.78 -16.35 -1.03
C LYS A 69 6.46 -16.34 -0.31
N GLN A 70 6.47 -16.86 0.91
CA GLN A 70 5.34 -16.73 1.82
C GLN A 70 5.42 -15.40 2.56
N TYR A 71 4.33 -14.66 2.54
CA TYR A 71 4.16 -13.42 3.30
C TYR A 71 2.94 -13.54 4.20
N ASP A 72 3.10 -13.18 5.47
CA ASP A 72 2.02 -13.20 6.45
C ASP A 72 1.06 -12.03 6.24
N ARG A 73 1.58 -10.90 5.76
CA ARG A 73 0.80 -9.67 5.65
C ARG A 73 1.34 -8.73 4.57
N ILE A 74 0.42 -8.05 3.91
CA ILE A 74 0.71 -6.98 2.96
C ILE A 74 0.23 -5.67 3.55
N PHE A 75 1.09 -4.64 3.48
CA PHE A 75 0.76 -3.26 3.80
C PHE A 75 0.90 -2.44 2.53
N VAL A 76 -0.12 -1.67 2.18
CA VAL A 76 -0.11 -0.91 0.93
C VAL A 76 -0.58 0.53 1.14
N CYS A 77 0.10 1.44 0.47
CA CYS A 77 -0.27 2.86 0.41
C CYS A 77 0.05 3.39 -0.99
N GLY A 78 -0.84 4.18 -1.56
CA GLY A 78 -0.68 4.79 -2.88
C GLY A 78 -2.01 5.10 -3.55
N PRO A 79 -2.04 5.18 -4.88
CA PRO A 79 -3.28 5.42 -5.62
C PRO A 79 -4.35 4.38 -5.31
N GLU A 80 -5.59 4.84 -5.17
CA GLU A 80 -6.72 4.00 -4.74
C GLU A 80 -6.92 2.78 -5.65
N ILE A 81 -6.80 2.97 -6.97
CA ILE A 81 -6.90 1.88 -7.95
C ILE A 81 -5.80 0.81 -7.78
N MET A 82 -4.58 1.24 -7.42
CA MET A 82 -3.47 0.32 -7.13
C MET A 82 -3.75 -0.46 -5.83
N MET A 83 -4.20 0.22 -4.78
CA MET A 83 -4.51 -0.41 -3.50
C MET A 83 -5.65 -1.43 -3.64
N ALA A 84 -6.69 -1.11 -4.40
CA ALA A 84 -7.78 -2.05 -4.72
C ALA A 84 -7.26 -3.28 -5.48
N GLY A 85 -6.37 -3.09 -6.46
CA GLY A 85 -5.73 -4.18 -7.19
C GLY A 85 -4.89 -5.08 -6.27
N VAL A 86 -4.08 -4.49 -5.38
CA VAL A 86 -3.30 -5.23 -4.38
C VAL A 86 -4.21 -5.99 -3.42
N ALA A 87 -5.30 -5.37 -2.94
CA ALA A 87 -6.27 -6.00 -2.06
C ALA A 87 -6.89 -7.25 -2.68
N LYS A 88 -7.30 -7.16 -3.95
CA LYS A 88 -7.86 -8.29 -4.71
C LYS A 88 -6.85 -9.43 -4.88
N ILE A 89 -5.59 -9.11 -5.19
CA ILE A 89 -4.52 -10.11 -5.31
C ILE A 89 -4.28 -10.77 -3.95
N ALA A 90 -4.15 -9.99 -2.87
CA ALA A 90 -3.94 -10.50 -1.52
C ALA A 90 -5.07 -11.46 -1.11
N GLN A 91 -6.31 -11.08 -1.35
CA GLN A 91 -7.49 -11.91 -1.07
C GLN A 91 -7.42 -13.24 -1.84
N SER A 92 -7.09 -13.20 -3.14
CA SER A 92 -7.00 -14.41 -3.97
C SER A 92 -5.89 -15.37 -3.54
N GLN A 93 -4.86 -14.88 -2.86
CA GLN A 93 -3.73 -15.64 -2.34
C GLN A 93 -3.87 -15.97 -0.84
N GLY A 94 -4.96 -15.57 -0.19
CA GLY A 94 -5.19 -15.80 1.24
C GLY A 94 -4.27 -15.01 2.16
N VAL A 95 -3.65 -13.92 1.69
CA VAL A 95 -2.74 -13.07 2.48
C VAL A 95 -3.51 -11.89 3.06
N SER A 96 -3.35 -11.64 4.36
CA SER A 96 -3.95 -10.49 5.02
C SER A 96 -3.40 -9.18 4.47
N CYS A 97 -4.28 -8.20 4.17
CA CYS A 97 -3.88 -6.93 3.60
C CYS A 97 -4.43 -5.74 4.40
N GLN A 98 -3.57 -4.79 4.70
CA GLN A 98 -3.93 -3.49 5.26
C GLN A 98 -3.60 -2.37 4.28
N VAL A 99 -4.49 -1.38 4.20
CA VAL A 99 -4.38 -0.25 3.30
C VAL A 99 -4.33 1.05 4.08
N SER A 100 -3.45 1.96 3.69
CA SER A 100 -3.39 3.31 4.26
C SER A 100 -4.03 4.28 3.27
N LEU A 101 -5.22 4.78 3.62
CA LEU A 101 -6.00 5.68 2.76
C LEU A 101 -5.60 7.14 2.98
N GLU A 102 -5.59 7.89 1.88
CA GLU A 102 -5.46 9.34 1.88
C GLU A 102 -6.74 9.97 1.31
N LYS A 103 -7.31 10.92 2.02
CA LYS A 103 -8.47 11.71 1.59
C LYS A 103 -8.27 13.18 1.98
N HIS A 104 -8.94 14.08 1.26
CA HIS A 104 -8.95 15.49 1.65
C HIS A 104 -9.52 15.66 3.05
N MET A 105 -8.76 16.34 3.91
CA MET A 105 -9.16 16.58 5.28
C MET A 105 -9.47 18.04 5.50
N ALA A 106 -10.66 18.34 6.03
CA ALA A 106 -11.03 19.67 6.45
C ALA A 106 -10.91 19.81 7.97
N CYS A 107 -11.74 19.11 8.77
CA CYS A 107 -11.75 19.27 10.21
C CYS A 107 -10.74 18.41 10.98
N GLY A 108 -10.36 17.25 10.48
CA GLY A 108 -9.52 16.27 11.19
C GLY A 108 -10.16 15.60 12.42
N LEU A 109 -11.40 16.00 12.78
CA LEU A 109 -12.10 15.58 14.00
C LEU A 109 -13.25 14.58 13.73
N GLY A 110 -13.53 14.30 12.46
CA GLY A 110 -14.60 13.40 12.08
C GLY A 110 -15.98 14.04 12.02
N ALA A 111 -16.09 15.37 12.07
CA ALA A 111 -17.37 16.10 12.07
C ALA A 111 -17.87 16.49 10.67
N CYS A 112 -16.96 16.92 9.77
CA CYS A 112 -17.34 17.49 8.46
C CYS A 112 -17.63 16.47 7.36
N LEU A 113 -17.31 15.21 7.57
CA LEU A 113 -17.48 14.10 6.61
C LEU A 113 -16.67 14.23 5.29
N SER A 114 -15.77 15.20 5.17
CA SER A 114 -14.97 15.45 3.97
C SER A 114 -14.06 14.26 3.60
N CYS A 115 -13.52 13.56 4.60
CA CYS A 115 -12.59 12.45 4.43
C CYS A 115 -13.28 11.07 4.49
N THR A 116 -14.58 10.98 4.20
CA THR A 116 -15.28 9.70 4.24
C THR A 116 -14.91 8.81 3.07
N CYS A 117 -14.80 7.52 3.34
CA CYS A 117 -14.84 6.45 2.36
C CYS A 117 -16.04 5.54 2.68
N GLU A 118 -16.60 4.91 1.67
CA GLU A 118 -17.66 3.93 1.86
C GLU A 118 -17.09 2.62 2.37
N SER A 119 -17.77 1.95 3.28
CA SER A 119 -17.47 0.56 3.60
C SER A 119 -17.93 -0.33 2.44
N LYS A 120 -17.31 -1.50 2.29
CA LYS A 120 -17.61 -2.46 1.24
C LYS A 120 -19.12 -2.79 1.12
N ASP A 121 -19.82 -2.93 2.25
CA ASP A 121 -21.23 -3.26 2.33
C ASP A 121 -22.17 -2.04 2.14
N GLY A 122 -21.61 -0.85 1.94
CA GLY A 122 -22.38 0.40 1.82
C GLY A 122 -23.13 0.82 3.09
N SER A 123 -23.03 0.02 4.16
CA SER A 123 -23.83 0.23 5.40
C SER A 123 -23.26 1.34 6.27
N LYS A 124 -21.97 1.63 6.17
CA LYS A 124 -21.28 2.62 7.02
C LYS A 124 -20.30 3.46 6.20
N ARG A 125 -20.27 4.75 6.51
CA ARG A 125 -19.20 5.63 6.04
C ARG A 125 -18.09 5.66 7.10
N LYS A 126 -16.89 5.30 6.70
CA LYS A 126 -15.70 5.40 7.54
C LYS A 126 -15.03 6.75 7.30
N LYS A 127 -14.52 7.36 8.34
CA LYS A 127 -13.81 8.65 8.29
C LYS A 127 -12.32 8.39 8.43
N VAL A 128 -11.55 8.70 7.38
CA VAL A 128 -10.11 8.45 7.37
C VAL A 128 -9.40 9.17 8.53
N CYS A 129 -9.84 10.38 8.89
CA CYS A 129 -9.24 11.15 9.98
C CYS A 129 -9.49 10.59 11.39
N LYS A 130 -10.56 9.80 11.59
CA LYS A 130 -10.97 9.30 12.91
C LYS A 130 -10.89 7.78 13.02
N ASP A 131 -11.36 7.08 12.00
CA ASP A 131 -11.49 5.62 12.00
C ASP A 131 -10.25 4.94 11.38
N GLY A 132 -9.42 5.71 10.63
CA GLY A 132 -8.19 5.29 9.97
C GLY A 132 -6.96 6.06 10.45
N PRO A 133 -5.96 6.29 9.59
CA PRO A 133 -5.96 6.10 8.12
C PRO A 133 -5.78 4.67 7.64
N VAL A 134 -5.43 3.72 8.52
CA VAL A 134 -5.16 2.33 8.16
C VAL A 134 -6.40 1.49 8.41
N PHE A 135 -6.77 0.72 7.39
CA PHE A 135 -7.93 -0.18 7.40
C PHE A 135 -7.53 -1.57 6.91
N TRP A 136 -8.27 -2.60 7.30
CA TRP A 136 -8.19 -3.86 6.59
C TRP A 136 -8.76 -3.69 5.17
N ALA A 137 -8.09 -4.26 4.18
CA ALA A 137 -8.49 -4.09 2.78
C ALA A 137 -9.95 -4.50 2.53
N GLN A 138 -10.40 -5.58 3.18
CA GLN A 138 -11.79 -6.04 3.08
C GLN A 138 -12.83 -5.11 3.71
N GLU A 139 -12.44 -4.10 4.45
CA GLU A 139 -13.35 -3.12 5.02
C GLU A 139 -13.69 -1.98 4.05
N VAL A 140 -12.81 -1.73 3.06
CA VAL A 140 -12.87 -0.56 2.17
C VAL A 140 -12.73 -0.89 0.68
N PHE A 141 -12.27 -2.08 0.34
CA PHE A 141 -12.18 -2.59 -1.03
C PHE A 141 -12.85 -3.96 -1.15
N GLU A 142 -13.37 -4.24 -2.34
CA GLU A 142 -13.91 -5.57 -2.71
C GLU A 142 -12.79 -6.57 -3.02
#